data_515da891174787080e76ccd3d937124e
#
_entry.id   515da891174787080e76ccd3d937124e
#
_cell.length_a   1.000
_cell.length_b   1.000
_cell.length_c   1.000
_cell.angle_alpha   90.00
_cell.angle_beta   90.00
_cell.angle_gamma   90.00
#
_symmetry.space_group_name_H-M   'P 1'
#
loop_
_entity.id
_entity.type
_entity.pdbx_description
1 polymer ?
#
loop_
_entity_poly.entity_id
_entity_poly.type
_entity_poly.pdbx_seq_one_letter_code
_entity_poly.pdbx_strand_id
1 'polypeptide(L)'
;MPCTALMMGSSQSGLMGRSRNYNTKEDNLSFQMKLKITITGPKVHDVGYRPWLTEKAVDLALRGFEVYNDAEGDLQSVVALVDSDKRRATQFFEFAKAELPPLARIDDIRSEPYDEEIQPLWQSATLGTFVQINKAVPILQEMREDLREVKTNTNLIPEIAENTRLI
;
A
#
# COMPACT_ATOMS: atom_id res chain seq x y z
N MET A 1 6.26 72.83 57.85
CA MET A 1 6.48 71.38 57.93
C MET A 1 5.83 70.79 56.71
N PRO A 2 6.54 70.42 55.62
CA PRO A 2 5.87 69.90 54.43
C PRO A 2 5.84 68.37 54.43
N CYS A 3 4.72 67.77 54.07
CA CYS A 3 4.48 66.38 53.82
C CYS A 3 4.91 66.02 52.40
N THR A 4 5.81 65.06 52.28
CA THR A 4 6.32 64.51 51.05
C THR A 4 5.33 63.44 50.55
N ALA A 5 4.79 63.60 49.34
CA ALA A 5 3.93 62.61 48.68
C ALA A 5 4.82 61.61 47.86
N LEU A 6 4.68 60.32 48.16
CA LEU A 6 5.30 59.23 47.43
C LEU A 6 4.47 58.91 46.21
N MET A 7 5.03 59.08 45.00
CA MET A 7 4.45 58.64 43.72
C MET A 7 4.84 57.18 43.52
N MET A 8 3.85 56.28 43.52
CA MET A 8 4.03 54.87 43.05
C MET A 8 3.82 54.82 41.57
N GLY A 9 4.88 54.52 40.84
CA GLY A 9 4.83 54.21 39.41
C GLY A 9 4.42 52.77 39.19
N SER A 10 3.27 52.58 38.55
CA SER A 10 2.80 51.28 38.06
C SER A 10 3.40 50.95 36.68
N SER A 11 4.35 50.00 36.66
CA SER A 11 4.85 49.39 35.42
C SER A 11 3.78 48.48 34.83
N GLN A 12 3.19 48.84 33.71
CA GLN A 12 2.43 47.92 32.85
C GLN A 12 3.39 47.22 31.90
N SER A 13 3.71 45.97 32.21
CA SER A 13 4.36 45.06 31.28
C SER A 13 3.34 44.57 30.25
N GLY A 14 3.40 45.17 29.05
CA GLY A 14 2.67 44.73 27.87
C GLY A 14 3.13 43.33 27.42
N LEU A 15 2.33 42.32 27.69
CA LEU A 15 2.44 41.00 27.05
C LEU A 15 2.00 41.14 25.59
N MET A 16 2.97 41.35 24.71
CA MET A 16 2.81 41.17 23.25
C MET A 16 2.53 39.69 23.00
N GLY A 17 1.25 39.33 22.89
CA GLY A 17 0.81 38.05 22.37
C GLY A 17 1.28 37.93 20.91
N ARG A 18 2.36 37.17 20.66
CA ARG A 18 2.69 36.73 19.31
C ARG A 18 1.57 35.82 18.82
N SER A 19 0.67 36.37 18.06
CA SER A 19 -0.25 35.61 17.22
C SER A 19 0.58 34.81 16.21
N ARG A 20 0.78 33.52 16.48
CA ARG A 20 1.29 32.60 15.48
C ARG A 20 0.15 32.35 14.48
N ASN A 21 0.14 33.10 13.41
CA ASN A 21 -0.64 32.75 12.23
C ASN A 21 -0.09 31.44 11.69
N TYR A 22 -0.73 30.34 12.03
CA TYR A 22 -0.51 29.06 11.36
C TYR A 22 -1.19 29.13 10.00
N ASN A 23 -0.45 29.50 8.99
CA ASN A 23 -0.88 29.42 7.60
C ASN A 23 -0.74 27.95 7.16
N THR A 24 -1.54 27.07 7.78
CA THR A 24 -1.44 25.59 7.68
C THR A 24 -1.88 25.03 6.31
N LYS A 25 -2.38 25.87 5.41
CA LYS A 25 -2.83 25.41 4.08
C LYS A 25 -1.75 25.49 3.00
N GLU A 26 -0.89 26.53 3.03
CA GLU A 26 0.14 26.72 2.02
C GLU A 26 1.36 25.83 2.29
N ASP A 27 1.72 25.58 3.55
CA ASP A 27 2.83 24.69 3.90
C ASP A 27 2.56 23.23 3.58
N ASN A 28 1.29 22.77 3.59
CA ASN A 28 0.92 21.41 3.21
C ASN A 28 0.93 21.15 1.70
N LEU A 29 0.73 22.16 0.86
CA LEU A 29 0.76 21.99 -0.60
C LEU A 29 2.19 21.86 -1.16
N SER A 30 3.18 22.48 -0.52
CA SER A 30 4.56 22.47 -1.02
C SER A 30 5.30 21.12 -0.83
N PHE A 31 4.75 20.20 -0.05
CA PHE A 31 5.33 18.88 0.23
C PHE A 31 4.57 17.71 -0.40
N GLN A 32 3.46 17.97 -1.09
CA GLN A 32 2.65 16.95 -1.72
C GLN A 32 3.24 16.53 -3.05
N MET A 33 3.37 15.23 -3.28
CA MET A 33 3.90 14.65 -4.51
C MET A 33 2.98 13.54 -4.99
N LYS A 34 2.55 13.62 -6.23
CA LYS A 34 1.85 12.55 -6.90
C LYS A 34 2.74 11.94 -7.97
N LEU A 35 2.85 10.64 -7.96
CA LEU A 35 3.66 9.86 -8.90
C LEU A 35 2.84 8.75 -9.53
N LYS A 36 3.05 8.54 -10.82
CA LYS A 36 2.70 7.32 -11.51
C LYS A 36 3.97 6.49 -11.70
N ILE A 37 3.98 5.29 -11.16
CA ILE A 37 5.08 4.32 -11.27
C ILE A 37 4.61 3.20 -12.17
N THR A 38 5.34 2.96 -13.25
CA THR A 38 5.03 1.89 -14.21
C THR A 38 6.15 0.85 -14.16
N ILE A 39 5.78 -0.38 -13.91
CA ILE A 39 6.66 -1.55 -13.84
C ILE A 39 6.32 -2.44 -15.02
N THR A 40 7.25 -2.65 -15.94
CA THR A 40 7.05 -3.44 -17.15
C THR A 40 7.96 -4.65 -17.18
N GLY A 41 7.49 -5.73 -17.79
CA GLY A 41 8.31 -6.92 -17.98
C GLY A 41 7.52 -8.13 -18.47
N PRO A 42 8.21 -9.23 -18.77
CA PRO A 42 7.61 -10.44 -19.30
C PRO A 42 6.75 -11.19 -18.28
N LYS A 43 6.94 -10.94 -16.98
CA LYS A 43 6.15 -11.57 -15.93
C LYS A 43 6.00 -10.65 -14.72
N VAL A 44 5.00 -9.76 -14.80
CA VAL A 44 4.62 -8.85 -13.71
C VAL A 44 3.16 -9.04 -13.26
N HIS A 45 2.34 -9.76 -14.06
CA HIS A 45 1.01 -10.16 -13.65
C HIS A 45 1.02 -11.50 -12.89
N ASP A 46 0.05 -11.67 -11.99
CA ASP A 46 -0.19 -12.90 -11.19
C ASP A 46 1.02 -13.40 -10.37
N VAL A 47 1.95 -12.50 -10.10
CA VAL A 47 3.14 -12.75 -9.25
C VAL A 47 3.07 -12.03 -7.90
N GLY A 48 1.91 -11.44 -7.58
CA GLY A 48 1.68 -10.81 -6.29
C GLY A 48 2.09 -9.33 -6.18
N TYR A 49 2.42 -8.63 -7.27
CA TYR A 49 2.80 -7.22 -7.22
C TYR A 49 1.77 -6.32 -6.54
N ARG A 50 0.48 -6.46 -6.88
CA ARG A 50 -0.56 -5.60 -6.32
C ARG A 50 -0.67 -5.68 -4.80
N PRO A 51 -0.84 -6.86 -4.18
CA PRO A 51 -0.86 -6.95 -2.71
C PRO A 51 0.46 -6.50 -2.09
N TRP A 52 1.61 -6.83 -2.69
CA TRP A 52 2.92 -6.47 -2.19
C TRP A 52 3.17 -4.95 -2.17
N LEU A 53 2.81 -4.24 -3.26
CA LEU A 53 2.87 -2.78 -3.30
C LEU A 53 1.85 -2.13 -2.35
N THR A 54 0.66 -2.72 -2.19
CA THR A 54 -0.36 -2.22 -1.26
C THR A 54 0.11 -2.34 0.19
N GLU A 55 0.73 -3.44 0.57
CA GLU A 55 1.33 -3.62 1.89
C GLU A 55 2.36 -2.53 2.19
N LYS A 56 3.26 -2.27 1.25
CA LYS A 56 4.26 -1.20 1.40
C LYS A 56 3.64 0.19 1.46
N ALA A 57 2.57 0.44 0.71
CA ALA A 57 1.83 1.69 0.77
C ALA A 57 1.21 1.91 2.17
N VAL A 58 0.70 0.84 2.79
CA VAL A 58 0.19 0.86 4.17
C VAL A 58 1.31 1.11 5.17
N ASP A 59 2.43 0.42 5.07
CA ASP A 59 3.60 0.59 5.96
C ASP A 59 4.12 2.02 5.97
N LEU A 60 4.17 2.64 4.80
CA LEU A 60 4.59 4.03 4.64
C LEU A 60 3.48 5.04 4.99
N ALA A 61 2.27 4.57 5.30
CA ALA A 61 1.09 5.39 5.54
C ALA A 61 0.91 6.47 4.45
N LEU A 62 0.90 6.03 3.19
CA LEU A 62 0.62 6.91 2.05
C LEU A 62 -0.81 7.46 2.18
N ARG A 63 -1.06 8.65 1.68
CA ARG A 63 -2.38 9.27 1.74
C ARG A 63 -3.31 8.70 0.68
N GLY A 64 -2.85 8.66 -0.56
CA GLY A 64 -3.55 8.10 -1.72
C GLY A 64 -2.70 7.04 -2.40
N PHE A 65 -3.36 5.97 -2.84
CA PHE A 65 -2.69 4.86 -3.51
C PHE A 65 -3.68 4.09 -4.38
N GLU A 66 -3.26 3.79 -5.59
CA GLU A 66 -3.95 2.86 -6.48
C GLU A 66 -2.95 1.95 -7.15
N VAL A 67 -3.32 0.72 -7.40
CA VAL A 67 -2.48 -0.22 -8.15
C VAL A 67 -3.33 -1.13 -9.03
N TYR A 68 -2.97 -1.23 -10.29
CA TYR A 68 -3.68 -2.06 -11.26
C TYR A 68 -2.73 -2.68 -12.28
N ASN A 69 -3.20 -3.76 -12.89
CA ASN A 69 -2.52 -4.35 -14.03
C ASN A 69 -2.93 -3.59 -15.30
N ASP A 70 -1.97 -3.34 -16.15
CA ASP A 70 -2.14 -2.74 -17.46
C ASP A 70 -1.36 -3.55 -18.49
N ALA A 71 -1.57 -3.31 -19.77
CA ALA A 71 -0.87 -3.98 -20.85
C ALA A 71 -0.52 -2.97 -21.94
N GLU A 72 0.72 -2.93 -22.35
CA GLU A 72 1.21 -2.13 -23.45
C GLU A 72 1.66 -3.08 -24.58
N GLY A 73 0.74 -3.41 -25.48
CA GLY A 73 0.95 -4.45 -26.50
C GLY A 73 1.08 -5.84 -25.86
N ASP A 74 2.17 -6.54 -26.15
CA ASP A 74 2.47 -7.86 -25.60
C ASP A 74 3.18 -7.82 -24.22
N LEU A 75 3.54 -6.63 -23.73
CA LEU A 75 4.22 -6.46 -22.45
C LEU A 75 3.20 -6.31 -21.33
N GLN A 76 3.42 -7.08 -20.28
CA GLN A 76 2.68 -6.90 -19.04
C GLN A 76 3.21 -5.67 -18.30
N SER A 77 2.31 -4.90 -17.72
CA SER A 77 2.68 -3.80 -16.85
C SER A 77 1.83 -3.75 -15.58
N VAL A 78 2.44 -3.25 -14.51
CA VAL A 78 1.75 -2.88 -13.27
C VAL A 78 1.94 -1.40 -13.06
N VAL A 79 0.84 -0.69 -12.89
CA VAL A 79 0.83 0.74 -12.62
C VAL A 79 0.48 0.97 -11.16
N ALA A 80 1.31 1.75 -10.45
CA ALA A 80 1.03 2.22 -9.10
C ALA A 80 0.97 3.75 -9.08
N LEU A 81 -0.15 4.28 -8.62
CA LEU A 81 -0.37 5.70 -8.41
C LEU A 81 -0.18 6.02 -6.93
N VAL A 82 0.63 7.01 -6.63
CA VAL A 82 1.05 7.38 -5.27
C VAL A 82 0.77 8.85 -5.01
N ASP A 83 0.06 9.15 -3.92
CA ASP A 83 -0.12 10.50 -3.41
C ASP A 83 0.33 10.58 -1.96
N SER A 84 1.40 11.34 -1.68
CA SER A 84 1.93 11.50 -0.34
C SER A 84 2.86 12.73 -0.24
N ASP A 85 3.53 12.91 0.90
CA ASP A 85 4.68 13.80 0.98
C ASP A 85 5.85 13.26 0.16
N LYS A 86 6.73 14.16 -0.27
CA LYS A 86 7.88 13.83 -1.14
C LYS A 86 8.74 12.71 -0.56
N ARG A 87 9.00 12.70 0.76
CA ARG A 87 9.84 11.70 1.41
C ARG A 87 9.26 10.29 1.27
N ARG A 88 7.97 10.12 1.61
CA ARG A 88 7.29 8.81 1.53
C ARG A 88 7.13 8.35 0.10
N ALA A 89 6.76 9.24 -0.82
CA ALA A 89 6.66 8.92 -2.24
C ALA A 89 8.01 8.44 -2.82
N THR A 90 9.11 9.12 -2.47
CA THR A 90 10.46 8.69 -2.86
C THR A 90 10.82 7.35 -2.24
N GLN A 91 10.56 7.14 -0.94
CA GLN A 91 10.82 5.84 -0.27
C GLN A 91 10.06 4.69 -0.91
N PHE A 92 8.80 4.94 -1.31
CA PHE A 92 8.00 3.94 -2.01
C PHE A 92 8.61 3.58 -3.38
N PHE A 93 9.03 4.58 -4.15
CA PHE A 93 9.65 4.35 -5.45
C PHE A 93 10.99 3.60 -5.33
N GLU A 94 11.85 3.99 -4.38
CA GLU A 94 13.12 3.27 -4.15
C GLU A 94 12.88 1.82 -3.69
N PHE A 95 11.87 1.56 -2.87
CA PHE A 95 11.47 0.21 -2.51
C PHE A 95 11.03 -0.59 -3.74
N ALA A 96 10.17 -0.03 -4.60
CA ALA A 96 9.70 -0.71 -5.81
C ALA A 96 10.84 -1.05 -6.79
N LYS A 97 11.95 -0.30 -6.75
CA LYS A 97 13.16 -0.56 -7.55
C LYS A 97 14.08 -1.60 -6.92
N ALA A 98 14.21 -1.58 -5.60
CA ALA A 98 15.19 -2.40 -4.89
C ALA A 98 14.70 -3.83 -4.63
N GLU A 99 13.40 -4.01 -4.48
CA GLU A 99 12.80 -5.28 -4.09
C GLU A 99 11.78 -5.74 -5.14
N LEU A 100 11.66 -7.05 -5.31
CA LEU A 100 10.76 -7.67 -6.29
C LEU A 100 10.04 -8.86 -5.67
N PRO A 101 8.77 -9.12 -6.02
CA PRO A 101 8.12 -10.39 -5.72
C PRO A 101 8.93 -11.57 -6.28
N PRO A 102 9.02 -12.71 -5.58
CA PRO A 102 9.93 -13.82 -5.92
C PRO A 102 9.80 -14.39 -7.34
N LEU A 103 8.61 -14.29 -7.93
CA LEU A 103 8.31 -14.83 -9.26
C LEU A 103 8.31 -13.77 -10.36
N ALA A 104 8.55 -12.51 -10.01
CA ALA A 104 8.52 -11.41 -10.95
C ALA A 104 9.75 -11.41 -11.86
N ARG A 105 9.53 -10.99 -13.11
CA ARG A 105 10.59 -10.67 -14.08
C ARG A 105 10.24 -9.33 -14.68
N ILE A 106 11.13 -8.35 -14.47
CA ILE A 106 10.96 -6.98 -14.93
C ILE A 106 12.03 -6.62 -15.93
N ASP A 107 11.67 -5.73 -16.85
CA ASP A 107 12.59 -5.12 -17.81
C ASP A 107 12.86 -3.66 -17.43
N ASP A 108 11.82 -2.95 -16.96
CA ASP A 108 11.94 -1.52 -16.63
C ASP A 108 11.00 -1.10 -15.49
N ILE A 109 11.47 -0.11 -14.72
CA ILE A 109 10.66 0.62 -13.72
C ILE A 109 10.88 2.11 -13.92
N ARG A 110 9.82 2.82 -14.26
CA ARG A 110 9.85 4.28 -14.45
C ARG A 110 8.85 4.98 -13.55
N SER A 111 9.12 6.23 -13.25
CA SER A 111 8.18 7.11 -12.54
C SER A 111 8.04 8.43 -13.28
N GLU A 112 6.83 8.95 -13.27
CA GLU A 112 6.49 10.25 -13.85
C GLU A 112 5.56 11.03 -12.91
N PRO A 113 5.55 12.36 -12.95
CA PRO A 113 4.58 13.16 -12.24
C PRO A 113 3.16 12.80 -12.68
N TYR A 114 2.22 12.86 -11.71
CA TYR A 114 0.82 12.56 -11.95
C TYR A 114 -0.05 13.69 -11.37
N ASP A 115 -1.04 14.16 -12.13
CA ASP A 115 -1.81 15.35 -11.76
C ASP A 115 -3.27 15.05 -11.41
N GLU A 116 -3.77 13.85 -11.73
CA GLU A 116 -5.15 13.47 -11.47
C GLU A 116 -5.37 13.09 -9.99
N GLU A 117 -6.63 12.93 -9.62
CA GLU A 117 -7.01 12.51 -8.28
C GLU A 117 -6.71 11.02 -8.07
N ILE A 118 -6.12 10.70 -6.92
CA ILE A 118 -5.78 9.32 -6.53
C ILE A 118 -6.65 8.96 -5.34
N GLN A 119 -7.26 7.75 -5.39
CA GLN A 119 -8.12 7.27 -4.31
C GLN A 119 -7.37 7.20 -2.98
N PRO A 120 -8.06 7.47 -1.85
CA PRO A 120 -7.49 7.24 -0.53
C PRO A 120 -6.98 5.80 -0.36
N LEU A 121 -5.80 5.64 0.24
CA LEU A 121 -5.16 4.33 0.45
C LEU A 121 -6.10 3.28 1.06
N TRP A 122 -6.90 3.65 2.08
CA TRP A 122 -7.81 2.72 2.76
C TRP A 122 -8.85 2.13 1.79
N GLN A 123 -9.32 2.91 0.82
CA GLN A 123 -10.30 2.48 -0.17
C GLN A 123 -9.67 1.47 -1.13
N SER A 124 -8.49 1.76 -1.68
CA SER A 124 -7.76 0.86 -2.56
C SER A 124 -7.35 -0.44 -1.86
N ALA A 125 -6.88 -0.35 -0.62
CA ALA A 125 -6.51 -1.52 0.19
C ALA A 125 -7.73 -2.43 0.46
N THR A 126 -8.88 -1.84 0.80
CA THR A 126 -10.12 -2.59 1.03
C THR A 126 -10.60 -3.27 -0.25
N LEU A 127 -10.70 -2.55 -1.36
CA LEU A 127 -11.11 -3.12 -2.65
C LEU A 127 -10.16 -4.21 -3.12
N GLY A 128 -8.85 -4.00 -2.98
CA GLY A 128 -7.81 -4.98 -3.30
C GLY A 128 -7.99 -6.27 -2.51
N THR A 129 -8.28 -6.17 -1.20
CA THR A 129 -8.54 -7.31 -0.34
C THR A 129 -9.77 -8.10 -0.80
N PHE A 130 -10.88 -7.44 -1.11
CA PHE A 130 -12.08 -8.11 -1.65
C PHE A 130 -11.80 -8.87 -2.94
N VAL A 131 -11.04 -8.26 -3.86
CA VAL A 131 -10.67 -8.93 -5.11
C VAL A 131 -9.83 -10.19 -4.85
N GLN A 132 -8.89 -10.14 -3.92
CA GLN A 132 -8.06 -11.31 -3.57
C GLN A 132 -8.89 -12.42 -2.90
N ILE A 133 -9.78 -12.07 -1.98
CA ILE A 133 -10.69 -13.05 -1.34
C ILE A 133 -11.57 -13.72 -2.39
N ASN A 134 -12.18 -12.96 -3.30
CA ASN A 134 -13.03 -13.51 -4.35
C ASN A 134 -12.26 -14.46 -5.29
N LYS A 135 -10.98 -14.22 -5.53
CA LYS A 135 -10.13 -15.14 -6.31
C LYS A 135 -9.76 -16.41 -5.51
N ALA A 136 -9.60 -16.30 -4.21
CA ALA A 136 -9.21 -17.42 -3.36
C ALA A 136 -10.35 -18.42 -3.10
N VAL A 137 -11.59 -17.96 -3.05
CA VAL A 137 -12.75 -18.82 -2.74
C VAL A 137 -12.92 -20.02 -3.69
N PRO A 138 -12.87 -19.88 -5.02
CA PRO A 138 -12.94 -21.01 -5.94
C PRO A 138 -11.82 -22.03 -5.72
N ILE A 139 -10.59 -21.54 -5.53
CA ILE A 139 -9.40 -22.38 -5.29
C ILE A 139 -9.57 -23.20 -4.00
N LEU A 140 -10.08 -22.58 -2.94
CA LEU A 140 -10.35 -23.27 -1.68
C LEU A 140 -11.47 -24.32 -1.81
N GLN A 141 -12.45 -24.07 -2.68
CA GLN A 141 -13.49 -25.05 -2.98
C GLN A 141 -12.93 -26.27 -3.71
N GLU A 142 -12.12 -26.05 -4.74
CA GLU A 142 -11.42 -27.11 -5.47
C GLU A 142 -10.54 -27.94 -4.55
N MET A 143 -9.68 -27.30 -3.74
CA MET A 143 -8.86 -27.99 -2.75
C MET A 143 -9.70 -28.84 -1.77
N ARG A 144 -10.85 -28.36 -1.37
CA ARG A 144 -11.75 -29.13 -0.49
C ARG A 144 -12.30 -30.37 -1.18
N GLU A 145 -12.58 -30.31 -2.47
CA GLU A 145 -13.04 -31.47 -3.25
C GLU A 145 -11.91 -32.49 -3.44
N ASP A 146 -10.71 -32.04 -3.79
CA ASP A 146 -9.52 -32.87 -3.89
C ASP A 146 -9.21 -33.62 -2.57
N LEU A 147 -9.30 -32.91 -1.46
CA LEU A 147 -9.10 -33.51 -0.13
C LEU A 147 -10.17 -34.56 0.21
N ARG A 148 -11.40 -34.41 -0.26
CA ARG A 148 -12.43 -35.41 -0.09
C ARG A 148 -12.14 -36.69 -0.89
N GLU A 149 -11.69 -36.50 -2.13
CA GLU A 149 -11.28 -37.60 -3.02
C GLU A 149 -10.09 -38.36 -2.40
N VAL A 150 -9.05 -37.65 -1.97
CA VAL A 150 -7.88 -38.25 -1.29
C VAL A 150 -8.33 -39.02 -0.05
N LYS A 151 -9.23 -38.49 0.77
CA LYS A 151 -9.78 -39.17 1.94
C LYS A 151 -10.51 -40.46 1.57
N THR A 152 -11.33 -40.43 0.51
CA THR A 152 -12.05 -41.60 0.01
C THR A 152 -11.06 -42.66 -0.46
N ASN A 153 -10.07 -42.31 -1.28
CA ASN A 153 -9.06 -43.24 -1.77
C ASN A 153 -8.21 -43.80 -0.65
N THR A 154 -7.86 -43.03 0.36
CA THR A 154 -7.09 -43.48 1.52
C THR A 154 -7.88 -44.49 2.37
N ASN A 155 -9.19 -44.36 2.48
CA ASN A 155 -10.05 -45.30 3.21
C ASN A 155 -10.13 -46.67 2.52
N LEU A 156 -9.79 -46.80 1.23
CA LEU A 156 -9.74 -48.07 0.51
C LEU A 156 -8.41 -48.83 0.70
N ILE A 157 -7.37 -48.18 1.21
CA ILE A 157 -6.05 -48.79 1.39
C ILE A 157 -6.07 -50.06 2.27
N PRO A 158 -6.80 -50.13 3.42
CA PRO A 158 -6.89 -51.33 4.24
C PRO A 158 -7.49 -52.52 3.49
N GLU A 159 -8.53 -52.30 2.69
CA GLU A 159 -9.19 -53.32 1.89
C GLU A 159 -8.26 -53.85 0.80
N ILE A 160 -7.52 -52.99 0.12
CA ILE A 160 -6.52 -53.39 -0.88
C ILE A 160 -5.41 -54.21 -0.22
N ALA A 161 -4.93 -53.79 0.95
CA ALA A 161 -3.88 -54.50 1.68
C ALA A 161 -4.33 -55.91 2.16
N GLU A 162 -5.59 -56.08 2.54
CA GLU A 162 -6.16 -57.38 2.92
C GLU A 162 -6.29 -58.29 1.71
N ASN A 163 -6.82 -57.80 0.59
CA ASN A 163 -6.95 -58.54 -0.65
C ASN A 163 -5.58 -59.00 -1.22
N THR A 164 -4.53 -58.20 -1.05
CA THR A 164 -3.19 -58.55 -1.50
C THR A 164 -2.51 -59.63 -0.64
N ARG A 165 -2.95 -59.84 0.62
CA ARG A 165 -2.43 -60.87 1.50
C ARG A 165 -3.01 -62.26 1.20
N LEU A 166 -4.13 -62.31 0.45
CA LEU A 166 -4.83 -63.56 0.11
C LEU A 166 -4.36 -64.21 -1.17
N ILE A 167 -3.39 -63.59 -1.87
CA ILE A 167 -2.70 -64.10 -3.06
C ILE A 167 -1.32 -64.62 -2.68
#